data_b398b904c25db97b0760cc948fde4de2
#
_entry.id   b398b904c25db97b0760cc948fde4de2
#
_cell.length_a   1.000
_cell.length_b   1.000
_cell.length_c   1.000
_cell.angle_alpha   90.00
_cell.angle_beta   90.00
_cell.angle_gamma   90.00
#
_symmetry.space_group_name_H-M   'P 1'
#
loop_
_entity.id
_entity.type
_entity.pdbx_description
1 polymer ?
#
loop_
_entity_poly.entity_id
_entity_poly.type
_entity_poly.pdbx_seq_one_letter_code
_entity_poly.pdbx_strand_id
1 'polypeptide(L)'
;MRDGKRSLLATLAVLTALMQLSVAGARPFTDPRAERSEAIDQAAALEPRDPACHARTLVAAGGAFPRNPHTLAVRWIGFSNFELVYNGRIVLLDAFYDRGSEYPPLGVTAADIKTADLILMGHGHFDHMSDAASIGARTKALLVGAAVTTDKLATQPIPMQQIKTVTGRGGEIMKFDNFTVEPILGRHGEPAKAVTEVMDRTLNELMPAPTAEQKAEAATIRARGTNSPRVIDEGTIAYLITLDDGFRILYRDSGGLVTDYERAAMARAGRVDLALVAVSGDYLNPLMVKLALEHVRTYKPDVIMPAHHDAPVTAGHVAQWRATEPLFQAMKDENPDIVTVSKQYREPVCFNTEMNIQRGN
;
A
#
# COMPACT_ATOMS: atom_id res chain seq x y z
N MET A 1 54.63 -10.85 -8.06
CA MET A 1 53.70 -11.86 -7.59
C MET A 1 53.57 -11.84 -6.05
N ARG A 2 53.21 -10.67 -5.46
CA ARG A 2 53.05 -10.55 -3.98
C ARG A 2 51.79 -9.73 -3.55
N ASP A 3 51.01 -9.18 -4.48
CA ASP A 3 49.88 -8.30 -4.13
C ASP A 3 48.49 -8.95 -4.18
N GLY A 4 48.40 -10.21 -4.66
CA GLY A 4 47.09 -10.92 -4.76
C GLY A 4 46.55 -11.52 -3.47
N LYS A 5 47.38 -11.69 -2.43
CA LYS A 5 46.95 -12.35 -1.17
C LYS A 5 46.40 -11.41 -0.09
N ARG A 6 46.66 -10.12 -0.19
CA ARG A 6 46.16 -9.14 0.80
C ARG A 6 44.74 -8.71 0.53
N SER A 7 44.28 -8.77 -0.71
CA SER A 7 42.89 -8.39 -1.06
C SER A 7 41.88 -9.46 -0.60
N LEU A 8 42.23 -10.75 -0.66
CA LEU A 8 41.32 -11.84 -0.29
C LEU A 8 41.05 -11.91 1.22
N LEU A 9 42.06 -11.53 2.04
CA LEU A 9 41.93 -11.55 3.51
C LEU A 9 41.11 -10.37 4.04
N ALA A 10 41.11 -9.21 3.35
CA ALA A 10 40.29 -8.07 3.73
C ALA A 10 38.80 -8.32 3.42
N THR A 11 38.49 -9.01 2.34
CA THR A 11 37.10 -9.32 1.94
C THR A 11 36.50 -10.39 2.88
N LEU A 12 37.30 -11.35 3.32
CA LEU A 12 36.84 -12.40 4.26
C LEU A 12 36.62 -11.83 5.68
N ALA A 13 37.38 -10.82 6.10
CA ALA A 13 37.23 -10.18 7.41
C ALA A 13 35.95 -9.31 7.48
N VAL A 14 35.54 -8.72 6.38
CA VAL A 14 34.28 -7.91 6.31
C VAL A 14 33.05 -8.83 6.33
N LEU A 15 33.11 -9.99 5.65
CA LEU A 15 32.01 -10.96 5.70
C LEU A 15 31.86 -11.60 7.10
N THR A 16 32.97 -11.88 7.79
CA THR A 16 32.92 -12.44 9.17
C THR A 16 32.45 -11.39 10.19
N ALA A 17 32.76 -10.12 10.01
CA ALA A 17 32.26 -9.06 10.88
C ALA A 17 30.75 -8.82 10.71
N LEU A 18 30.22 -8.96 9.50
CA LEU A 18 28.77 -8.88 9.23
C LEU A 18 28.00 -10.10 9.79
N MET A 19 28.63 -11.29 9.84
CA MET A 19 28.02 -12.45 10.47
C MET A 19 28.08 -12.42 12.01
N GLN A 20 29.04 -11.72 12.61
CA GLN A 20 29.16 -11.65 14.08
C GLN A 20 28.31 -10.52 14.71
N LEU A 21 27.86 -9.54 13.94
CA LEU A 21 26.93 -8.52 14.41
C LEU A 21 25.48 -9.02 14.55
N SER A 22 25.17 -10.21 14.03
CA SER A 22 23.82 -10.78 14.09
C SER A 22 23.56 -11.69 15.32
N VAL A 23 24.55 -11.88 16.23
CA VAL A 23 24.41 -12.82 17.37
C VAL A 23 24.47 -12.15 18.75
N ALA A 24 24.85 -10.88 18.83
CA ALA A 24 24.90 -10.18 20.11
C ALA A 24 23.57 -9.46 20.39
N GLY A 25 22.66 -10.14 21.07
CA GLY A 25 21.49 -9.52 21.69
C GLY A 25 20.14 -9.78 21.05
N ALA A 26 19.92 -10.93 20.40
CA ALA A 26 18.59 -11.37 20.05
C ALA A 26 17.77 -11.55 21.34
N ARG A 27 16.96 -10.54 21.70
CA ARG A 27 15.88 -10.73 22.66
C ARG A 27 15.02 -11.89 22.20
N PRO A 28 14.49 -12.74 23.11
CA PRO A 28 13.56 -13.79 22.71
C PRO A 28 12.44 -13.12 21.90
N PHE A 29 12.20 -13.64 20.72
CA PHE A 29 11.24 -13.13 19.75
C PHE A 29 9.83 -13.26 20.36
N THR A 30 9.33 -12.19 20.98
CA THR A 30 7.91 -12.08 21.28
C THR A 30 7.21 -11.79 19.96
N ASP A 31 6.20 -12.59 19.60
CA ASP A 31 5.43 -12.36 18.37
C ASP A 31 4.84 -10.92 18.42
N PRO A 32 5.29 -9.99 17.56
CA PRO A 32 4.79 -8.62 17.58
C PRO A 32 3.27 -8.54 17.34
N ARG A 33 2.64 -9.64 16.90
CA ARG A 33 1.18 -9.75 16.76
C ARG A 33 0.48 -9.78 18.12
N ALA A 34 1.11 -10.32 19.16
CA ALA A 34 0.48 -10.41 20.48
C ALA A 34 0.34 -9.04 21.15
N GLU A 35 1.36 -8.19 21.08
CA GLU A 35 1.31 -6.83 21.67
C GLU A 35 0.44 -5.85 20.84
N ARG A 36 0.33 -6.06 19.51
CA ARG A 36 -0.47 -5.23 18.61
C ARG A 36 -1.94 -5.63 18.57
N SER A 37 -2.23 -6.88 18.88
CA SER A 37 -3.58 -7.39 19.05
C SER A 37 -4.36 -6.56 20.06
N GLU A 38 -3.76 -6.16 21.17
CA GLU A 38 -4.48 -5.47 22.24
C GLU A 38 -5.02 -4.08 21.86
N ALA A 39 -4.29 -3.27 21.10
CA ALA A 39 -4.78 -1.93 20.71
C ALA A 39 -5.83 -1.99 19.60
N ILE A 40 -5.71 -2.97 18.71
CA ILE A 40 -6.68 -3.21 17.63
C ILE A 40 -7.86 -4.06 18.14
N ASP A 41 -7.62 -4.99 19.06
CA ASP A 41 -8.65 -5.75 19.75
C ASP A 41 -9.49 -4.85 20.66
N GLN A 42 -8.98 -3.70 21.12
CA GLN A 42 -9.82 -2.68 21.75
C GLN A 42 -10.78 -2.02 20.75
N ALA A 43 -10.40 -1.82 19.50
CA ALA A 43 -11.32 -1.38 18.45
C ALA A 43 -12.25 -2.52 18.01
N ALA A 44 -11.73 -3.76 17.89
CA ALA A 44 -12.51 -4.95 17.62
C ALA A 44 -13.40 -5.38 18.80
N ALA A 45 -13.03 -5.04 20.04
CA ALA A 45 -13.85 -5.31 21.25
C ALA A 45 -15.16 -4.50 21.27
N LEU A 46 -15.25 -3.43 20.47
CA LEU A 46 -16.48 -2.65 20.32
C LEU A 46 -17.48 -3.31 19.35
N GLU A 47 -16.98 -4.15 18.42
CA GLU A 47 -17.80 -4.90 17.47
C GLU A 47 -17.43 -6.41 17.42
N PRO A 48 -17.40 -7.12 18.57
CA PRO A 48 -16.85 -8.48 18.65
C PRO A 48 -17.66 -9.53 17.88
N ARG A 49 -18.79 -9.15 17.27
CA ARG A 49 -19.71 -10.04 16.54
C ARG A 49 -20.03 -9.56 15.13
N ASP A 50 -19.37 -8.50 14.63
CA ASP A 50 -19.58 -8.04 13.26
C ASP A 50 -18.79 -8.91 12.28
N PRO A 51 -19.45 -9.67 11.39
CA PRO A 51 -18.78 -10.51 10.41
C PRO A 51 -17.82 -9.73 9.51
N ALA A 52 -18.10 -8.46 9.22
CA ALA A 52 -17.23 -7.62 8.41
C ALA A 52 -15.85 -7.41 9.05
N CYS A 53 -15.76 -7.48 10.38
CA CYS A 53 -14.53 -7.27 11.14
C CYS A 53 -13.74 -8.57 11.42
N HIS A 54 -14.25 -9.72 11.01
CA HIS A 54 -13.62 -11.03 11.28
C HIS A 54 -13.40 -11.86 10.00
N ALA A 55 -14.30 -11.73 9.02
CA ALA A 55 -14.23 -12.52 7.80
C ALA A 55 -13.20 -11.95 6.79
N ARG A 56 -12.41 -12.85 6.19
CA ARG A 56 -11.48 -12.49 5.10
C ARG A 56 -12.18 -12.31 3.76
N THR A 57 -13.47 -12.61 3.66
CA THR A 57 -14.24 -12.38 2.43
C THR A 57 -14.42 -10.88 2.23
N LEU A 58 -13.94 -10.36 1.10
CA LEU A 58 -14.14 -8.96 0.73
C LEU A 58 -15.64 -8.67 0.60
N VAL A 59 -16.06 -7.50 1.04
CA VAL A 59 -17.44 -7.04 0.83
C VAL A 59 -17.71 -6.89 -0.66
N ALA A 60 -16.73 -6.38 -1.41
CA ALA A 60 -16.76 -6.31 -2.87
C ALA A 60 -16.94 -7.67 -3.56
N ALA A 61 -16.59 -8.78 -2.90
CA ALA A 61 -16.76 -10.16 -3.37
C ALA A 61 -17.95 -10.89 -2.71
N GLY A 62 -18.88 -10.16 -2.09
CA GLY A 62 -20.08 -10.71 -1.47
C GLY A 62 -19.97 -10.98 0.03
N GLY A 63 -18.95 -10.46 0.69
CA GLY A 63 -18.84 -10.43 2.15
C GLY A 63 -19.90 -9.52 2.81
N ALA A 64 -20.05 -9.64 4.12
CA ALA A 64 -21.00 -8.83 4.89
C ALA A 64 -20.51 -7.38 5.03
N PHE A 65 -21.41 -6.42 4.94
CA PHE A 65 -21.15 -5.03 5.33
C PHE A 65 -21.04 -4.89 6.86
N PRO A 66 -20.27 -3.90 7.35
CA PRO A 66 -20.33 -3.49 8.74
C PRO A 66 -21.78 -3.17 9.15
N ARG A 67 -22.19 -3.63 10.32
CA ARG A 67 -23.57 -3.39 10.84
C ARG A 67 -23.73 -1.98 11.39
N ASN A 68 -22.68 -1.45 12.02
CA ASN A 68 -22.63 -0.09 12.51
C ASN A 68 -22.18 0.85 11.37
N PRO A 69 -22.97 1.89 11.01
CA PRO A 69 -22.62 2.83 9.94
C PRO A 69 -21.32 3.62 10.20
N HIS A 70 -20.91 3.76 11.47
CA HIS A 70 -19.67 4.40 11.87
C HIS A 70 -18.47 3.43 11.96
N THR A 71 -18.62 2.22 11.44
CA THR A 71 -17.51 1.27 11.33
C THR A 71 -16.87 1.37 9.94
N LEU A 72 -15.60 1.75 9.91
CA LEU A 72 -14.74 1.62 8.75
C LEU A 72 -14.05 0.25 8.79
N ALA A 73 -14.34 -0.63 7.83
CA ALA A 73 -13.60 -1.88 7.64
C ALA A 73 -12.55 -1.69 6.55
N VAL A 74 -11.29 -2.03 6.87
CA VAL A 74 -10.13 -1.91 5.97
C VAL A 74 -9.53 -3.29 5.77
N ARG A 75 -9.24 -3.67 4.52
CA ARG A 75 -8.53 -4.92 4.17
C ARG A 75 -7.41 -4.62 3.20
N TRP A 76 -6.20 -5.04 3.54
CA TRP A 76 -5.09 -5.06 2.61
C TRP A 76 -5.19 -6.29 1.70
N ILE A 77 -5.05 -6.09 0.38
CA ILE A 77 -5.23 -7.15 -0.61
C ILE A 77 -3.89 -7.54 -1.26
N GLY A 78 -2.85 -6.77 -1.01
CA GLY A 78 -1.52 -6.94 -1.58
C GLY A 78 -1.09 -5.73 -2.39
N PHE A 79 0.20 -5.53 -2.53
CA PHE A 79 0.77 -4.29 -3.06
C PHE A 79 0.15 -3.07 -2.37
N SER A 80 -0.35 -2.12 -3.14
CA SER A 80 -1.07 -0.97 -2.61
C SER A 80 -2.59 -1.15 -2.65
N ASN A 81 -3.09 -2.36 -2.97
CA ASN A 81 -4.53 -2.59 -3.04
C ASN A 81 -5.16 -2.68 -1.64
N PHE A 82 -6.21 -1.93 -1.44
CA PHE A 82 -7.07 -2.01 -0.26
C PHE A 82 -8.54 -2.02 -0.64
N GLU A 83 -9.34 -2.65 0.21
CA GLU A 83 -10.78 -2.45 0.27
C GLU A 83 -11.10 -1.59 1.49
N LEU A 84 -11.78 -0.47 1.29
CA LEU A 84 -12.38 0.35 2.33
C LEU A 84 -13.89 0.19 2.26
N VAL A 85 -14.51 -0.14 3.38
CA VAL A 85 -15.98 -0.26 3.47
C VAL A 85 -16.47 0.62 4.60
N TYR A 86 -17.31 1.59 4.27
CA TYR A 86 -17.86 2.53 5.21
C TYR A 86 -19.30 2.88 4.83
N ASN A 87 -20.22 2.80 5.79
CA ASN A 87 -21.61 3.22 5.66
C ASN A 87 -22.27 2.79 4.33
N GLY A 88 -22.15 1.49 3.99
CA GLY A 88 -22.73 0.90 2.78
C GLY A 88 -22.00 1.21 1.47
N ARG A 89 -20.85 1.90 1.51
CA ARG A 89 -20.02 2.20 0.34
C ARG A 89 -18.75 1.36 0.32
N ILE A 90 -18.32 0.98 -0.89
CA ILE A 90 -17.10 0.22 -1.14
C ILE A 90 -16.16 1.05 -2.00
N VAL A 91 -14.99 1.39 -1.45
CA VAL A 91 -13.90 2.05 -2.16
C VAL A 91 -12.75 1.07 -2.30
N LEU A 92 -12.32 0.83 -3.52
CA LEU A 92 -11.11 0.08 -3.81
C LEU A 92 -9.97 1.09 -4.06
N LEU A 93 -8.84 0.85 -3.42
CA LEU A 93 -7.61 1.58 -3.64
C LEU A 93 -6.71 0.70 -4.49
N ASP A 94 -6.37 1.15 -5.69
CA ASP A 94 -5.75 0.39 -6.75
C ASP A 94 -6.54 -0.87 -7.18
N ALA A 95 -6.07 -1.57 -8.21
CA ALA A 95 -6.72 -2.78 -8.71
C ALA A 95 -5.72 -3.70 -9.40
N PHE A 96 -5.03 -4.52 -8.61
CA PHE A 96 -4.08 -5.54 -9.04
C PHE A 96 -4.39 -6.86 -8.34
N TYR A 97 -5.37 -7.59 -8.83
CA TYR A 97 -5.89 -8.84 -8.28
C TYR A 97 -5.33 -10.06 -8.99
N ASP A 98 -5.37 -10.06 -10.34
CA ASP A 98 -4.86 -11.15 -11.19
C ASP A 98 -3.38 -10.91 -11.48
N ARG A 99 -2.55 -11.21 -10.46
CA ARG A 99 -1.14 -10.82 -10.41
C ARG A 99 -0.20 -11.73 -11.20
N GLY A 100 -0.69 -12.87 -11.64
CA GLY A 100 0.12 -13.89 -12.31
C GLY A 100 0.81 -14.84 -11.34
N SER A 101 1.45 -15.85 -11.92
CA SER A 101 2.07 -16.97 -11.19
C SER A 101 3.37 -16.62 -10.46
N GLU A 102 3.93 -15.45 -10.69
CA GLU A 102 5.13 -14.95 -10.00
C GLU A 102 4.86 -14.49 -8.57
N TYR A 103 3.58 -14.27 -8.21
CA TYR A 103 3.18 -13.73 -6.92
C TYR A 103 2.39 -14.74 -6.10
N PRO A 104 2.47 -14.65 -4.75
CA PRO A 104 1.62 -15.44 -3.89
C PRO A 104 0.13 -15.21 -4.19
N PRO A 105 -0.71 -16.24 -4.14
CA PRO A 105 -2.13 -16.11 -4.41
C PRO A 105 -2.83 -15.27 -3.34
N LEU A 106 -3.67 -14.33 -3.77
CA LEU A 106 -4.48 -13.50 -2.87
C LEU A 106 -5.66 -14.26 -2.27
N GLY A 107 -6.08 -15.37 -2.89
CA GLY A 107 -7.31 -16.09 -2.57
C GLY A 107 -8.58 -15.30 -2.95
N VAL A 108 -8.44 -14.36 -3.87
CA VAL A 108 -9.49 -13.58 -4.55
C VAL A 108 -8.93 -13.15 -5.91
N THR A 109 -9.77 -13.15 -6.93
CA THR A 109 -9.44 -12.72 -8.30
C THR A 109 -10.22 -11.46 -8.66
N ALA A 110 -9.82 -10.79 -9.74
CA ALA A 110 -10.58 -9.67 -10.29
C ALA A 110 -12.04 -10.07 -10.62
N ALA A 111 -12.26 -11.32 -11.05
CA ALA A 111 -13.59 -11.85 -11.39
C ALA A 111 -14.50 -12.03 -10.15
N ASP A 112 -13.93 -12.17 -8.97
CA ASP A 112 -14.70 -12.31 -7.72
C ASP A 112 -15.28 -10.98 -7.26
N ILE A 113 -14.72 -9.84 -7.68
CA ILE A 113 -15.22 -8.51 -7.32
C ILE A 113 -16.54 -8.24 -8.03
N LYS A 114 -17.65 -8.22 -7.29
CA LYS A 114 -19.02 -8.07 -7.81
C LYS A 114 -19.57 -6.66 -7.66
N THR A 115 -19.11 -5.93 -6.63
CA THR A 115 -19.59 -4.59 -6.30
C THR A 115 -18.41 -3.69 -5.92
N ALA A 116 -18.43 -2.46 -6.38
CA ALA A 116 -17.59 -1.36 -5.94
C ALA A 116 -18.25 -0.05 -6.36
N ASP A 117 -18.13 1.00 -5.55
CA ASP A 117 -18.65 2.33 -5.88
C ASP A 117 -17.56 3.19 -6.53
N LEU A 118 -16.31 3.01 -6.10
CA LEU A 118 -15.19 3.86 -6.47
C LEU A 118 -13.90 3.04 -6.52
N ILE A 119 -13.07 3.31 -7.52
CA ILE A 119 -11.70 2.78 -7.63
C ILE A 119 -10.77 3.98 -7.74
N LEU A 120 -9.93 4.20 -6.73
CA LEU A 120 -8.92 5.26 -6.69
C LEU A 120 -7.57 4.65 -7.05
N MET A 121 -7.01 5.05 -8.18
CA MET A 121 -5.69 4.58 -8.61
C MET A 121 -4.63 5.62 -8.27
N GLY A 122 -3.64 5.23 -7.49
CA GLY A 122 -2.55 6.11 -7.12
C GLY A 122 -1.67 6.45 -8.32
N HIS A 123 -1.38 5.47 -9.21
CA HIS A 123 -0.72 5.75 -10.50
C HIS A 123 -0.99 4.64 -11.54
N GLY A 124 -0.44 4.83 -12.73
CA GLY A 124 -0.77 4.03 -13.90
C GLY A 124 0.10 2.80 -14.16
N HIS A 125 1.00 2.38 -13.27
CA HIS A 125 1.75 1.15 -13.45
C HIS A 125 0.81 -0.06 -13.35
N PHE A 126 1.23 -1.19 -13.94
CA PHE A 126 0.39 -2.39 -14.05
C PHE A 126 -0.02 -2.95 -12.69
N ASP A 127 0.85 -2.90 -11.71
CA ASP A 127 0.67 -3.38 -10.35
C ASP A 127 -0.28 -2.52 -9.48
N HIS A 128 -0.84 -1.45 -10.09
CA HIS A 128 -1.82 -0.57 -9.49
C HIS A 128 -3.14 -0.52 -10.26
N MET A 129 -3.12 -0.77 -11.59
CA MET A 129 -4.32 -0.53 -12.40
C MET A 129 -4.74 -1.67 -13.33
N SER A 130 -3.98 -2.79 -13.40
CA SER A 130 -4.19 -3.79 -14.47
C SER A 130 -5.61 -4.37 -14.50
N ASP A 131 -6.30 -4.45 -13.38
CA ASP A 131 -7.66 -5.01 -13.30
C ASP A 131 -8.74 -3.94 -13.13
N ALA A 132 -8.37 -2.65 -13.05
CA ALA A 132 -9.30 -1.56 -12.80
C ALA A 132 -10.41 -1.47 -13.86
N ALA A 133 -10.06 -1.54 -15.14
CA ALA A 133 -11.04 -1.45 -16.21
C ALA A 133 -12.04 -2.60 -16.20
N SER A 134 -11.60 -3.85 -16.00
CA SER A 134 -12.46 -5.03 -15.96
C SER A 134 -13.40 -5.03 -14.76
N ILE A 135 -12.89 -4.63 -13.60
CA ILE A 135 -13.68 -4.47 -12.38
C ILE A 135 -14.68 -3.32 -12.56
N GLY A 136 -14.23 -2.14 -13.00
CA GLY A 136 -15.07 -0.98 -13.21
C GLY A 136 -16.21 -1.23 -14.20
N ALA A 137 -15.93 -1.87 -15.35
CA ALA A 137 -16.94 -2.21 -16.33
C ALA A 137 -18.04 -3.12 -15.76
N ARG A 138 -17.66 -4.07 -14.88
CA ARG A 138 -18.60 -5.01 -14.23
C ARG A 138 -19.38 -4.37 -13.10
N THR A 139 -18.71 -3.63 -12.22
CA THR A 139 -19.30 -3.03 -11.01
C THR A 139 -19.98 -1.70 -11.26
N LYS A 140 -19.69 -1.05 -12.38
CA LYS A 140 -20.06 0.33 -12.71
C LYS A 140 -19.42 1.37 -11.78
N ALA A 141 -18.33 1.03 -11.12
CA ALA A 141 -17.58 1.94 -10.26
C ALA A 141 -17.04 3.14 -11.06
N LEU A 142 -16.93 4.27 -10.40
CA LEU A 142 -16.18 5.43 -10.91
C LEU A 142 -14.66 5.15 -10.74
N LEU A 143 -13.89 5.30 -11.81
CA LEU A 143 -12.44 5.12 -11.80
C LEU A 143 -11.77 6.49 -11.80
N VAL A 144 -10.88 6.73 -10.84
CA VAL A 144 -10.22 8.02 -10.64
C VAL A 144 -8.72 7.85 -10.72
N GLY A 145 -8.05 8.72 -11.46
CA GLY A 145 -6.59 8.73 -11.56
C GLY A 145 -6.06 9.99 -12.26
N ALA A 146 -4.74 10.15 -12.28
CA ALA A 146 -4.10 11.20 -13.06
C ALA A 146 -4.31 11.00 -14.57
N ALA A 147 -4.06 12.03 -15.37
CA ALA A 147 -4.24 11.98 -16.83
C ALA A 147 -3.54 10.78 -17.48
N VAL A 148 -2.28 10.51 -17.12
CA VAL A 148 -1.51 9.38 -17.67
C VAL A 148 -2.16 8.02 -17.37
N THR A 149 -2.83 7.88 -16.22
CA THR A 149 -3.57 6.68 -15.80
C THR A 149 -4.90 6.58 -16.56
N THR A 150 -5.65 7.67 -16.62
CA THR A 150 -6.96 7.70 -17.29
C THR A 150 -6.84 7.60 -18.82
N ASP A 151 -5.77 8.14 -19.43
CA ASP A 151 -5.46 7.93 -20.84
C ASP A 151 -5.25 6.44 -21.14
N LYS A 152 -4.58 5.72 -20.25
CA LYS A 152 -4.41 4.27 -20.36
C LYS A 152 -5.71 3.50 -20.19
N LEU A 153 -6.55 3.88 -19.22
CA LEU A 153 -7.89 3.30 -19.05
C LEU A 153 -8.75 3.49 -20.29
N ALA A 154 -8.71 4.65 -20.93
CA ALA A 154 -9.47 4.95 -22.13
C ALA A 154 -9.13 4.04 -23.32
N THR A 155 -8.00 3.34 -23.30
CA THR A 155 -7.65 2.31 -24.30
C THR A 155 -8.24 0.93 -24.00
N GLN A 156 -8.92 0.76 -22.87
CA GLN A 156 -9.48 -0.50 -22.41
C GLN A 156 -11.02 -0.51 -22.52
N PRO A 157 -11.68 -1.68 -22.51
CA PRO A 157 -13.13 -1.76 -22.70
C PRO A 157 -13.91 -1.31 -21.45
N ILE A 158 -13.91 0.00 -21.21
CA ILE A 158 -14.66 0.63 -20.12
C ILE A 158 -15.40 1.89 -20.64
N PRO A 159 -16.64 2.16 -20.18
CA PRO A 159 -17.36 3.37 -20.52
C PRO A 159 -16.63 4.64 -20.05
N MET A 160 -16.42 5.60 -20.93
CA MET A 160 -15.71 6.85 -20.64
C MET A 160 -16.35 7.63 -19.47
N GLN A 161 -17.67 7.50 -19.29
CA GLN A 161 -18.41 8.14 -18.19
C GLN A 161 -17.99 7.64 -16.79
N GLN A 162 -17.36 6.47 -16.74
CA GLN A 162 -16.82 5.90 -15.50
C GLN A 162 -15.38 6.35 -15.21
N ILE A 163 -14.76 7.16 -16.08
CA ILE A 163 -13.39 7.61 -15.92
C ILE A 163 -13.37 9.08 -15.49
N LYS A 164 -12.74 9.36 -14.36
CA LYS A 164 -12.54 10.70 -13.83
C LYS A 164 -11.06 11.03 -13.74
N THR A 165 -10.61 11.99 -14.53
CA THR A 165 -9.26 12.53 -14.44
C THR A 165 -9.17 13.59 -13.34
N VAL A 166 -8.10 13.54 -12.56
CA VAL A 166 -7.77 14.50 -11.51
C VAL A 166 -6.32 14.99 -11.68
N THR A 167 -6.02 16.17 -11.14
CA THR A 167 -4.67 16.74 -11.20
C THR A 167 -3.93 16.69 -9.87
N GLY A 168 -4.67 16.71 -8.77
CA GLY A 168 -4.11 16.74 -7.41
C GLY A 168 -3.37 18.02 -7.05
N ARG A 169 -3.51 19.08 -7.86
CA ARG A 169 -2.78 20.35 -7.67
C ARG A 169 -3.46 21.31 -6.69
N GLY A 170 -4.46 20.81 -5.96
CA GLY A 170 -5.22 21.54 -4.95
C GLY A 170 -6.56 22.06 -5.46
N GLY A 171 -7.52 22.21 -4.54
CA GLY A 171 -8.87 22.72 -4.83
C GLY A 171 -9.84 21.71 -5.43
N GLU A 172 -9.39 20.51 -5.77
CA GLU A 172 -10.25 19.43 -6.26
C GLU A 172 -10.82 18.65 -5.08
N ILE A 173 -12.13 18.64 -4.91
CA ILE A 173 -12.82 17.83 -3.92
C ILE A 173 -13.96 17.09 -4.58
N MET A 174 -13.90 15.76 -4.61
CA MET A 174 -15.00 14.91 -5.02
C MET A 174 -15.88 14.62 -3.81
N LYS A 175 -17.19 14.88 -3.94
CA LYS A 175 -18.16 14.67 -2.86
C LYS A 175 -19.00 13.44 -3.15
N PHE A 176 -19.11 12.58 -2.17
CA PHE A 176 -19.99 11.42 -2.12
C PHE A 176 -20.92 11.56 -0.91
N ASP A 177 -21.94 10.72 -0.81
CA ASP A 177 -22.95 10.85 0.25
C ASP A 177 -22.36 10.87 1.67
N ASN A 178 -21.37 9.96 1.92
CA ASN A 178 -20.84 9.69 3.27
C ASN A 178 -19.36 10.07 3.42
N PHE A 179 -18.73 10.59 2.37
CA PHE A 179 -17.31 10.96 2.42
C PHE A 179 -16.95 11.94 1.29
N THR A 180 -15.81 12.55 1.43
CA THR A 180 -15.16 13.34 0.37
C THR A 180 -13.80 12.75 0.03
N VAL A 181 -13.33 12.98 -1.19
CA VAL A 181 -12.00 12.61 -1.65
C VAL A 181 -11.29 13.82 -2.23
N GLU A 182 -10.17 14.20 -1.65
CA GLU A 182 -9.24 15.19 -2.18
C GLU A 182 -8.06 14.47 -2.83
N PRO A 183 -7.88 14.56 -4.16
CA PRO A 183 -6.67 14.09 -4.82
C PRO A 183 -5.52 15.07 -4.55
N ILE A 184 -4.32 14.53 -4.34
CA ILE A 184 -3.13 15.30 -4.01
C ILE A 184 -2.00 14.81 -4.91
N LEU A 185 -1.37 15.70 -5.68
CA LEU A 185 -0.26 15.34 -6.54
C LEU A 185 0.94 14.90 -5.70
N GLY A 186 1.27 13.63 -5.82
CA GLY A 186 2.46 13.01 -5.26
C GLY A 186 3.58 12.90 -6.28
N ARG A 187 4.63 12.18 -5.92
CA ARG A 187 5.74 11.81 -6.80
C ARG A 187 6.00 10.31 -6.72
N HIS A 188 6.23 9.67 -7.85
CA HIS A 188 6.58 8.25 -7.87
C HIS A 188 7.98 8.01 -7.27
N GLY A 189 8.16 6.89 -6.58
CA GLY A 189 9.46 6.46 -6.08
C GLY A 189 10.38 6.02 -7.21
N GLU A 190 11.59 6.54 -7.20
CA GLU A 190 12.66 6.13 -8.12
C GLU A 190 13.84 5.65 -7.30
N PRO A 191 14.09 4.33 -7.25
CA PRO A 191 15.28 3.84 -6.57
C PRO A 191 16.53 4.34 -7.32
N ALA A 192 17.57 4.67 -6.57
CA ALA A 192 18.85 5.05 -7.19
C ALA A 192 19.35 3.90 -8.09
N LYS A 193 19.90 4.23 -9.26
CA LYS A 193 20.35 3.23 -10.25
C LYS A 193 21.26 2.15 -9.63
N ALA A 194 22.19 2.55 -8.76
CA ALA A 194 23.08 1.62 -8.07
C ALA A 194 22.32 0.61 -7.18
N VAL A 195 21.22 1.04 -6.56
CA VAL A 195 20.35 0.16 -5.76
C VAL A 195 19.62 -0.82 -6.66
N THR A 196 19.05 -0.34 -7.77
CA THR A 196 18.37 -1.19 -8.76
C THR A 196 19.33 -2.26 -9.32
N GLU A 197 20.54 -1.90 -9.68
CA GLU A 197 21.55 -2.83 -10.21
C GLU A 197 21.95 -3.92 -9.19
N VAL A 198 22.03 -3.58 -7.91
CA VAL A 198 22.29 -4.57 -6.84
C VAL A 198 21.09 -5.47 -6.65
N MET A 199 19.88 -4.91 -6.63
CA MET A 199 18.63 -5.66 -6.50
C MET A 199 18.46 -6.65 -7.64
N ASP A 200 18.59 -6.20 -8.89
CA ASP A 200 18.45 -7.03 -10.09
C ASP A 200 19.44 -8.20 -10.06
N ARG A 201 20.68 -7.94 -9.66
CA ARG A 201 21.69 -9.00 -9.51
C ARG A 201 21.29 -10.00 -8.46
N THR A 202 20.91 -9.53 -7.26
CA THR A 202 20.49 -10.40 -6.14
C THR A 202 19.27 -11.22 -6.50
N LEU A 203 18.29 -10.62 -7.19
CA LEU A 203 17.11 -11.30 -7.69
C LEU A 203 17.45 -12.41 -8.68
N ASN A 204 18.29 -12.09 -9.67
CA ASN A 204 18.71 -13.07 -10.68
C ASN A 204 19.54 -14.24 -10.08
N GLU A 205 20.22 -14.02 -8.95
CA GLU A 205 20.95 -15.05 -8.23
C GLU A 205 20.03 -15.92 -7.35
N LEU A 206 19.02 -15.35 -6.73
CA LEU A 206 18.16 -16.02 -5.74
C LEU A 206 16.90 -16.62 -6.34
N MET A 207 16.41 -16.10 -7.46
CA MET A 207 15.16 -16.54 -8.07
C MET A 207 15.43 -17.34 -9.34
N PRO A 208 14.70 -18.46 -9.57
CA PRO A 208 14.78 -19.16 -10.84
C PRO A 208 14.32 -18.24 -11.98
N ALA A 209 14.98 -18.36 -13.13
CA ALA A 209 14.57 -17.60 -14.31
C ALA A 209 13.11 -17.94 -14.68
N PRO A 210 12.25 -16.93 -14.95
CA PRO A 210 10.87 -17.19 -15.28
C PRO A 210 10.76 -17.99 -16.60
N THR A 211 9.78 -18.91 -16.66
CA THR A 211 9.49 -19.72 -17.85
C THR A 211 8.96 -18.86 -18.98
N ALA A 212 8.86 -19.41 -20.18
CA ALA A 212 8.27 -18.71 -21.32
C ALA A 212 6.80 -18.34 -21.07
N GLU A 213 6.05 -19.23 -20.42
CA GLU A 213 4.64 -19.02 -20.06
C GLU A 213 4.52 -17.89 -19.01
N GLN A 214 5.35 -17.88 -17.97
CA GLN A 214 5.37 -16.81 -16.98
C GLN A 214 5.70 -15.45 -17.59
N LYS A 215 6.66 -15.40 -18.53
CA LYS A 215 6.99 -14.18 -19.27
C LYS A 215 5.82 -13.68 -20.11
N ALA A 216 5.11 -14.58 -20.79
CA ALA A 216 3.95 -14.24 -21.60
C ALA A 216 2.78 -13.73 -20.73
N GLU A 217 2.53 -14.38 -19.59
CA GLU A 217 1.55 -13.96 -18.61
C GLU A 217 1.88 -12.56 -18.07
N ALA A 218 3.11 -12.35 -17.59
CA ALA A 218 3.57 -11.07 -17.08
C ALA A 218 3.49 -9.96 -18.14
N ALA A 219 3.83 -10.24 -19.41
CA ALA A 219 3.69 -9.29 -20.50
C ALA A 219 2.23 -8.87 -20.73
N THR A 220 1.30 -9.83 -20.66
CA THR A 220 -0.15 -9.58 -20.79
C THR A 220 -0.67 -8.70 -19.66
N ILE A 221 -0.23 -8.94 -18.41
CA ILE A 221 -0.59 -8.14 -17.24
C ILE A 221 -0.02 -6.72 -17.39
N ARG A 222 1.28 -6.61 -17.68
CA ARG A 222 1.97 -5.32 -17.85
C ARG A 222 1.39 -4.46 -18.96
N ALA A 223 0.89 -5.08 -20.04
CA ALA A 223 0.23 -4.36 -21.14
C ALA A 223 -1.04 -3.61 -20.72
N ARG A 224 -1.64 -3.93 -19.58
CA ARG A 224 -2.83 -3.24 -19.03
C ARG A 224 -2.49 -1.99 -18.23
N GLY A 225 -1.22 -1.80 -17.84
CA GLY A 225 -0.71 -0.57 -17.24
C GLY A 225 0.05 0.31 -18.23
N THR A 226 0.68 1.37 -17.76
CA THR A 226 1.55 2.26 -18.52
C THR A 226 2.94 2.37 -17.90
N ASN A 227 3.96 2.47 -18.75
CA ASN A 227 5.34 2.77 -18.35
C ASN A 227 5.75 4.19 -18.76
N SER A 228 4.77 5.09 -18.93
CA SER A 228 5.05 6.48 -19.30
C SER A 228 5.92 7.15 -18.22
N PRO A 229 7.01 7.85 -18.59
CA PRO A 229 7.82 8.60 -17.62
C PRO A 229 7.03 9.73 -16.93
N ARG A 230 5.89 10.15 -17.51
CA ARG A 230 4.98 11.12 -16.87
C ARG A 230 4.38 10.63 -15.54
N VAL A 231 4.42 9.31 -15.27
CA VAL A 231 3.97 8.75 -13.98
C VAL A 231 4.77 9.34 -12.83
N ILE A 232 6.05 9.64 -13.03
CA ILE A 232 6.95 10.09 -11.97
C ILE A 232 6.51 11.41 -11.36
N ASP A 233 6.31 12.43 -12.18
CA ASP A 233 6.09 13.82 -11.72
C ASP A 233 4.65 14.31 -11.90
N GLU A 234 3.84 13.65 -12.74
CA GLU A 234 2.50 14.11 -13.10
C GLU A 234 1.41 13.04 -12.87
N GLY A 235 1.80 11.80 -12.72
CA GLY A 235 0.90 10.65 -12.78
C GLY A 235 0.65 9.95 -11.46
N THR A 236 1.24 10.41 -10.36
CA THR A 236 1.09 9.79 -9.04
C THR A 236 0.20 10.67 -8.15
N ILE A 237 -0.89 10.11 -7.65
CA ILE A 237 -1.88 10.81 -6.83
C ILE A 237 -1.98 10.12 -5.46
N ALA A 238 -1.79 10.88 -4.40
CA ALA A 238 -2.26 10.50 -3.08
C ALA A 238 -3.72 10.96 -2.90
N TYR A 239 -4.47 10.29 -2.04
CA TYR A 239 -5.86 10.61 -1.79
C TYR A 239 -6.10 10.82 -0.29
N LEU A 240 -6.65 11.99 0.06
CA LEU A 240 -7.19 12.26 1.39
C LEU A 240 -8.70 12.01 1.35
N ILE A 241 -9.14 10.94 2.00
CA ILE A 241 -10.53 10.55 2.13
C ILE A 241 -11.00 11.02 3.50
N THR A 242 -12.01 11.87 3.55
CA THR A 242 -12.60 12.36 4.81
C THR A 242 -14.03 11.84 4.91
N LEU A 243 -14.30 11.03 5.91
CA LEU A 243 -15.61 10.50 6.21
C LEU A 243 -16.52 11.62 6.76
N ASP A 244 -17.84 11.40 6.72
CA ASP A 244 -18.83 12.40 7.15
C ASP A 244 -18.78 12.72 8.66
N ASP A 245 -18.23 11.80 9.47
CA ASP A 245 -17.94 12.01 10.88
C ASP A 245 -16.58 12.67 11.16
N GLY A 246 -15.82 13.00 10.10
CA GLY A 246 -14.54 13.70 10.18
C GLY A 246 -13.30 12.82 10.25
N PHE A 247 -13.45 11.48 10.27
CA PHE A 247 -12.32 10.54 10.22
C PHE A 247 -11.56 10.67 8.89
N ARG A 248 -10.23 10.79 8.93
CA ARG A 248 -9.39 11.06 7.76
C ARG A 248 -8.48 9.89 7.45
N ILE A 249 -8.55 9.42 6.21
CA ILE A 249 -7.72 8.35 5.67
C ILE A 249 -6.83 8.98 4.60
N LEU A 250 -5.51 8.85 4.75
CA LEU A 250 -4.58 9.20 3.68
C LEU A 250 -4.06 7.94 3.01
N TYR A 251 -4.23 7.85 1.71
CA TYR A 251 -3.69 6.78 0.89
C TYR A 251 -2.56 7.29 0.00
N ARG A 252 -1.42 6.59 0.02
CA ARG A 252 -0.22 6.89 -0.78
C ARG A 252 0.37 5.59 -1.29
N ASP A 253 0.20 5.33 -2.59
CA ASP A 253 0.55 4.05 -3.24
C ASP A 253 2.01 3.90 -3.64
N SER A 254 2.80 4.96 -3.59
CA SER A 254 4.20 4.97 -4.04
C SER A 254 5.14 5.65 -3.04
N GLY A 255 6.35 5.11 -2.88
CA GLY A 255 7.37 5.57 -1.93
C GLY A 255 8.22 6.75 -2.41
N GLY A 256 7.73 7.61 -3.30
CA GLY A 256 8.46 8.80 -3.77
C GLY A 256 8.61 9.90 -2.71
N LEU A 257 9.32 10.97 -3.06
CA LEU A 257 9.49 12.13 -2.18
C LEU A 257 8.14 12.80 -1.87
N VAL A 258 8.01 13.32 -0.66
CA VAL A 258 6.86 14.16 -0.28
C VAL A 258 6.88 15.46 -1.09
N THR A 259 5.75 15.80 -1.69
CA THR A 259 5.59 17.01 -2.51
C THR A 259 5.11 18.22 -1.69
N ASP A 260 5.23 19.42 -2.26
CA ASP A 260 4.64 20.62 -1.65
C ASP A 260 3.11 20.57 -1.64
N TYR A 261 2.49 19.86 -2.60
CA TYR A 261 1.05 19.63 -2.61
C TYR A 261 0.60 18.77 -1.42
N GLU A 262 1.36 17.74 -1.07
CA GLU A 262 1.09 16.90 0.11
C GLU A 262 1.28 17.72 1.39
N ARG A 263 2.36 18.51 1.51
CA ARG A 263 2.59 19.39 2.67
C ARG A 263 1.46 20.41 2.83
N ALA A 264 1.03 21.04 1.73
CA ALA A 264 -0.06 22.01 1.75
C ALA A 264 -1.42 21.36 2.11
N ALA A 265 -1.69 20.17 1.61
CA ALA A 265 -2.91 19.42 1.96
C ALA A 265 -2.91 19.07 3.45
N MET A 266 -1.80 18.58 4.00
CA MET A 266 -1.68 18.24 5.42
C MET A 266 -1.75 19.48 6.32
N ALA A 267 -1.21 20.62 5.90
CA ALA A 267 -1.35 21.87 6.64
C ALA A 267 -2.82 22.32 6.77
N ARG A 268 -3.66 22.04 5.75
CA ARG A 268 -5.11 22.30 5.80
C ARG A 268 -5.87 21.24 6.60
N ALA A 269 -5.54 19.98 6.40
CA ALA A 269 -6.22 18.86 7.04
C ALA A 269 -5.91 18.75 8.54
N GLY A 270 -4.71 19.15 8.94
CA GLY A 270 -4.22 19.03 10.30
C GLY A 270 -3.81 17.59 10.64
N ARG A 271 -4.76 16.75 11.03
CA ARG A 271 -4.52 15.36 11.48
C ARG A 271 -5.00 14.35 10.47
N VAL A 272 -4.33 13.20 10.41
CA VAL A 272 -4.74 12.00 9.69
C VAL A 272 -4.96 10.87 10.71
N ASP A 273 -6.11 10.23 10.71
CA ASP A 273 -6.43 9.14 11.64
C ASP A 273 -5.79 7.84 11.16
N LEU A 274 -5.84 7.56 9.86
CA LEU A 274 -5.28 6.37 9.24
C LEU A 274 -4.45 6.72 8.00
N ALA A 275 -3.19 6.31 7.96
CA ALA A 275 -2.36 6.38 6.76
C ALA A 275 -2.10 4.99 6.18
N LEU A 276 -2.41 4.82 4.90
CA LEU A 276 -2.10 3.66 4.07
C LEU A 276 -0.93 4.05 3.15
N VAL A 277 0.29 3.68 3.53
CA VAL A 277 1.51 4.22 2.91
C VAL A 277 2.33 3.10 2.28
N ALA A 278 2.69 3.27 1.01
CA ALA A 278 3.59 2.37 0.34
C ALA A 278 4.98 2.40 0.98
N VAL A 279 5.41 1.22 1.38
CA VAL A 279 6.79 0.91 1.72
C VAL A 279 7.21 -0.10 0.68
N SER A 280 8.04 0.27 -0.25
CA SER A 280 8.56 -0.70 -1.20
C SER A 280 9.23 -1.81 -0.39
N GLY A 281 8.76 -3.03 -0.59
CA GLY A 281 9.00 -4.18 0.31
C GLY A 281 10.43 -4.69 0.38
N ASP A 282 11.37 -3.88 -0.05
CA ASP A 282 12.76 -4.21 -0.02
C ASP A 282 13.40 -3.71 1.28
N TYR A 283 13.34 -4.54 2.33
CA TYR A 283 14.06 -4.30 3.58
C TYR A 283 15.59 -4.18 3.40
N LEU A 284 16.11 -4.56 2.22
CA LEU A 284 17.51 -4.33 1.84
C LEU A 284 17.74 -2.88 1.37
N ASN A 285 16.68 -2.10 1.17
CA ASN A 285 16.78 -0.72 0.72
C ASN A 285 16.44 0.27 1.86
N PRO A 286 17.44 0.70 2.67
CA PRO A 286 17.21 1.63 3.77
C PRO A 286 16.68 3.00 3.31
N LEU A 287 16.86 3.36 2.02
CA LEU A 287 16.29 4.58 1.46
C LEU A 287 14.76 4.56 1.48
N MET A 288 14.15 3.41 1.21
CA MET A 288 12.68 3.29 1.20
C MET A 288 12.08 3.46 2.60
N VAL A 289 12.74 2.90 3.62
CA VAL A 289 12.35 3.15 5.03
C VAL A 289 12.45 4.64 5.36
N LYS A 290 13.52 5.31 4.94
CA LYS A 290 13.70 6.76 5.16
C LYS A 290 12.60 7.58 4.48
N LEU A 291 12.24 7.26 3.23
CA LEU A 291 11.16 7.92 2.51
C LEU A 291 9.80 7.68 3.16
N ALA A 292 9.52 6.44 3.58
CA ALA A 292 8.29 6.13 4.30
C ALA A 292 8.19 6.88 5.64
N LEU A 293 9.31 7.04 6.37
CA LEU A 293 9.35 7.88 7.58
C LEU A 293 9.09 9.35 7.27
N GLU A 294 9.58 9.89 6.15
CA GLU A 294 9.28 11.27 5.74
C GLU A 294 7.78 11.46 5.49
N HIS A 295 7.12 10.48 4.85
CA HIS A 295 5.66 10.49 4.71
C HIS A 295 4.97 10.50 6.08
N VAL A 296 5.36 9.61 6.99
CA VAL A 296 4.78 9.54 8.34
C VAL A 296 4.95 10.85 9.11
N ARG A 297 6.13 11.46 9.07
CA ARG A 297 6.41 12.75 9.71
C ARG A 297 5.57 13.89 9.13
N THR A 298 5.26 13.81 7.83
CA THR A 298 4.45 14.81 7.13
C THR A 298 2.97 14.63 7.44
N TYR A 299 2.48 13.40 7.41
CA TYR A 299 1.05 13.10 7.57
C TYR A 299 0.62 13.03 9.04
N LYS A 300 1.55 12.72 9.94
CA LYS A 300 1.33 12.60 11.39
C LYS A 300 0.11 11.73 11.73
N PRO A 301 0.04 10.50 11.20
CA PRO A 301 -1.12 9.66 11.42
C PRO A 301 -1.14 9.08 12.83
N ASP A 302 -2.33 8.76 13.35
CA ASP A 302 -2.45 7.99 14.57
C ASP A 302 -2.20 6.51 14.32
N VAL A 303 -2.69 6.02 13.18
CA VAL A 303 -2.53 4.63 12.73
C VAL A 303 -1.87 4.60 11.37
N ILE A 304 -0.89 3.70 11.19
CA ILE A 304 -0.30 3.41 9.89
C ILE A 304 -0.46 1.95 9.52
N MET A 305 -0.90 1.69 8.30
CA MET A 305 -0.85 0.39 7.64
C MET A 305 0.09 0.49 6.43
N PRO A 306 1.13 -0.35 6.37
CA PRO A 306 2.04 -0.36 5.23
C PRO A 306 1.39 -0.99 4.01
N ALA A 307 1.76 -0.49 2.85
CA ALA A 307 1.41 -1.03 1.54
C ALA A 307 2.66 -1.36 0.72
N HIS A 308 2.51 -2.08 -0.37
CA HIS A 308 3.56 -2.37 -1.36
C HIS A 308 4.79 -3.08 -0.78
N HIS A 309 4.60 -3.94 0.22
CA HIS A 309 5.68 -4.65 0.93
C HIS A 309 5.71 -6.16 0.61
N ASP A 310 4.96 -6.62 -0.38
CA ASP A 310 4.89 -8.01 -0.85
C ASP A 310 5.36 -8.17 -2.30
N ALA A 311 6.31 -7.35 -2.73
CA ALA A 311 6.98 -7.54 -4.02
C ALA A 311 7.59 -8.96 -4.11
N PRO A 312 7.83 -9.52 -5.31
CA PRO A 312 8.24 -10.92 -5.48
C PRO A 312 9.40 -11.35 -4.62
N VAL A 313 10.38 -10.46 -4.41
CA VAL A 313 11.57 -10.74 -3.56
C VAL A 313 11.18 -11.00 -2.12
N THR A 314 10.27 -10.19 -1.58
CA THR A 314 9.86 -10.29 -0.18
C THR A 314 8.80 -11.36 0.03
N ALA A 315 7.88 -11.52 -0.91
CA ALA A 315 6.80 -12.49 -0.81
C ALA A 315 7.28 -13.95 -0.85
N GLY A 316 8.37 -14.23 -1.60
CA GLY A 316 8.90 -15.59 -1.73
C GLY A 316 9.91 -15.99 -0.65
N HIS A 317 10.60 -15.05 -0.03
CA HIS A 317 11.77 -15.31 0.80
C HIS A 317 11.73 -14.72 2.22
N VAL A 318 10.88 -13.72 2.46
CA VAL A 318 10.75 -13.08 3.77
C VAL A 318 9.28 -12.98 4.13
N ALA A 319 8.93 -13.30 5.39
CA ALA A 319 7.58 -13.08 5.87
C ALA A 319 7.21 -11.58 5.70
N GLN A 320 6.06 -11.31 5.12
CA GLN A 320 5.61 -9.95 4.74
C GLN A 320 5.77 -8.91 5.86
N TRP A 321 5.49 -9.30 7.10
CA TRP A 321 5.66 -8.43 8.26
C TRP A 321 7.12 -8.05 8.53
N ARG A 322 8.10 -8.87 8.17
CA ARG A 322 9.53 -8.54 8.32
C ARG A 322 9.98 -7.45 7.36
N ALA A 323 9.35 -7.32 6.21
CA ALA A 323 9.65 -6.24 5.27
C ALA A 323 9.31 -4.85 5.85
N THR A 324 8.37 -4.78 6.79
CA THR A 324 7.94 -3.54 7.44
C THR A 324 8.59 -3.30 8.80
N GLU A 325 9.26 -4.30 9.36
CA GLU A 325 9.88 -4.22 10.70
C GLU A 325 10.86 -3.05 10.87
N PRO A 326 11.78 -2.77 9.92
CA PRO A 326 12.68 -1.62 10.04
C PRO A 326 11.95 -0.27 10.11
N LEU A 327 10.87 -0.11 9.34
CA LEU A 327 10.03 1.08 9.40
C LEU A 327 9.34 1.20 10.76
N PHE A 328 8.73 0.13 11.23
CA PHE A 328 8.02 0.13 12.51
C PHE A 328 8.95 0.38 13.70
N GLN A 329 10.16 -0.16 13.66
CA GLN A 329 11.17 0.13 14.69
C GLN A 329 11.58 1.61 14.67
N ALA A 330 11.88 2.15 13.49
CA ALA A 330 12.26 3.55 13.35
C ALA A 330 11.10 4.51 13.77
N MET A 331 9.85 4.12 13.51
CA MET A 331 8.68 4.88 13.98
C MET A 331 8.54 4.87 15.51
N LYS A 332 8.73 3.71 16.13
CA LYS A 332 8.70 3.58 17.60
C LYS A 332 9.80 4.41 18.28
N ASP A 333 10.96 4.50 17.64
CA ASP A 333 12.08 5.29 18.15
C ASP A 333 11.80 6.79 18.10
N GLU A 334 11.00 7.25 17.12
CA GLU A 334 10.65 8.66 16.94
C GLU A 334 9.35 9.07 17.64
N ASN A 335 8.34 8.23 17.55
CA ASN A 335 7.02 8.49 18.14
C ASN A 335 6.37 7.17 18.57
N PRO A 336 6.46 6.81 19.86
CA PRO A 336 5.89 5.58 20.38
C PRO A 336 4.36 5.54 20.36
N ASP A 337 3.69 6.68 20.20
CA ASP A 337 2.22 6.77 20.21
C ASP A 337 1.57 6.38 18.88
N ILE A 338 2.34 6.31 17.80
CA ILE A 338 1.80 5.85 16.51
C ILE A 338 1.53 4.34 16.55
N VAL A 339 0.30 3.97 16.25
CA VAL A 339 -0.10 2.57 16.14
C VAL A 339 0.28 2.03 14.76
N THR A 340 1.08 0.97 14.74
CA THR A 340 1.47 0.28 13.50
C THR A 340 0.65 -0.98 13.30
N VAL A 341 0.01 -1.13 12.14
CA VAL A 341 -0.84 -2.28 11.83
C VAL A 341 -0.28 -3.02 10.61
N SER A 342 0.01 -4.32 10.76
CA SER A 342 0.37 -5.19 9.65
C SER A 342 -0.55 -6.41 9.67
N LYS A 343 -1.23 -6.67 8.56
CA LYS A 343 -2.21 -7.75 8.43
C LYS A 343 -1.85 -8.65 7.25
N GLN A 344 -2.36 -9.87 7.30
CA GLN A 344 -2.30 -10.80 6.16
C GLN A 344 -3.30 -10.34 5.08
N TYR A 345 -3.16 -10.86 3.87
CA TYR A 345 -4.11 -10.59 2.78
C TYR A 345 -5.55 -10.79 3.23
N ARG A 346 -6.37 -9.79 2.97
CA ARG A 346 -7.82 -9.75 3.23
C ARG A 346 -8.23 -9.84 4.70
N GLU A 347 -7.27 -9.89 5.61
CA GLU A 347 -7.58 -9.83 7.05
C GLU A 347 -8.12 -8.44 7.40
N PRO A 348 -9.33 -8.34 7.98
CA PRO A 348 -9.94 -7.05 8.25
C PRO A 348 -9.30 -6.35 9.44
N VAL A 349 -9.32 -5.02 9.37
CA VAL A 349 -9.15 -4.11 10.51
C VAL A 349 -10.36 -3.20 10.53
N CYS A 350 -11.03 -3.10 11.67
CA CYS A 350 -12.18 -2.23 11.84
C CYS A 350 -11.83 -1.06 12.76
N PHE A 351 -12.31 0.11 12.40
CA PHE A 351 -12.21 1.35 13.17
C PHE A 351 -13.61 1.84 13.50
N ASN A 352 -13.87 2.16 14.77
CA ASN A 352 -15.01 2.98 15.11
C ASN A 352 -14.61 4.45 14.89
N THR A 353 -15.15 5.05 13.85
CA THR A 353 -14.72 6.37 13.38
C THR A 353 -15.16 7.51 14.32
N GLU A 354 -16.28 7.35 15.05
CA GLU A 354 -16.72 8.34 16.05
C GLU A 354 -15.78 8.43 17.27
N MET A 355 -15.17 7.34 17.69
CA MET A 355 -14.33 7.33 18.91
C MET A 355 -13.00 8.03 18.71
N ASN A 356 -12.48 8.08 17.49
CA ASN A 356 -11.21 8.75 17.21
C ASN A 356 -11.34 10.28 17.22
N ILE A 357 -12.56 10.83 17.01
CA ILE A 357 -12.84 12.27 17.05
C ILE A 357 -12.74 12.83 18.49
N GLN A 358 -13.04 12.01 19.49
CA GLN A 358 -13.07 12.46 20.91
C GLN A 358 -11.68 12.64 21.53
N ARG A 359 -10.59 12.22 20.89
CA ARG A 359 -9.23 12.32 21.41
C ARG A 359 -8.49 13.61 21.05
N GLY A 360 -9.11 14.54 20.36
CA GLY A 360 -8.42 15.67 19.74
C GLY A 360 -9.08 17.04 19.81
N ASN A 361 -9.59 17.45 21.00
CA ASN A 361 -9.87 18.87 21.30
C ASN A 361 -8.99 19.36 22.42
#